data_4567ca14c4c0377492c27bfae77aadc0
#
_entry.id   4567ca14c4c0377492c27bfae77aadc0
#
_cell.length_a   1.000
_cell.length_b   1.000
_cell.length_c   1.000
_cell.angle_alpha   90.00
_cell.angle_beta   90.00
_cell.angle_gamma   90.00
#
_symmetry.space_group_name_H-M   'P 1'
#
loop_
_entity.id
_entity.type
_entity.pdbx_description
1 polymer ?
#
loop_
_entity_poly.entity_id
_entity_poly.type
_entity_poly.pdbx_seq_one_letter_code
_entity_poly.pdbx_strand_id
1 'polypeptide(L)'
;EKELAEHNMLVDLGRNDLGKISRFGTVKVEKLHSVERFSHVMHIGSSVSGKIKEEYDALDAIEAVLPAGTLSGAPKIRACQLIGELENNKRGIYGGAVGYIDFAGNMDTCIAIRMAYKKNGKVFVRSGAGIVADSVPEREYEECLNKAKATLKALELAEEVEE
;
A
#
# COMPACT_ATOMS: atom_id res chain seq x y z
N GLU A 1 2.55 -20.74 2.48
CA GLU A 1 2.19 -20.44 3.91
C GLU A 1 2.63 -19.03 4.31
N LYS A 2 3.88 -18.62 4.04
CA LYS A 2 4.39 -17.26 4.34
C LYS A 2 3.51 -16.16 3.74
N GLU A 3 3.20 -16.24 2.45
CA GLU A 3 2.37 -15.26 1.74
C GLU A 3 0.95 -15.18 2.31
N LEU A 4 0.36 -16.31 2.70
CA LEU A 4 -0.96 -16.34 3.32
C LEU A 4 -0.94 -15.74 4.73
N ALA A 5 0.11 -15.97 5.51
CA ALA A 5 0.26 -15.37 6.83
C ALA A 5 0.39 -13.85 6.76
N GLU A 6 1.22 -13.35 5.83
CA GLU A 6 1.35 -11.91 5.55
C GLU A 6 0.01 -11.32 5.08
N HIS A 7 -0.67 -11.99 4.16
CA HIS A 7 -1.97 -11.54 3.65
C HIS A 7 -3.03 -11.47 4.76
N ASN A 8 -3.11 -12.46 5.64
CA ASN A 8 -4.02 -12.45 6.80
C ASN A 8 -3.73 -11.27 7.74
N MET A 9 -2.45 -11.01 8.00
CA MET A 9 -2.04 -9.83 8.78
C MET A 9 -2.54 -8.53 8.14
N LEU A 10 -2.44 -8.40 6.83
CA LEU A 10 -2.93 -7.22 6.10
C LEU A 10 -4.44 -7.08 6.14
N VAL A 11 -5.19 -8.18 6.04
CA VAL A 11 -6.66 -8.20 6.18
C VAL A 11 -7.07 -7.74 7.58
N ASP A 12 -6.42 -8.26 8.62
CA ASP A 12 -6.71 -7.86 10.00
C ASP A 12 -6.37 -6.41 10.27
N LEU A 13 -5.27 -5.91 9.69
CA LEU A 13 -4.89 -4.51 9.78
C LEU A 13 -5.94 -3.61 9.08
N GLY A 14 -6.42 -4.01 7.90
CA GLY A 14 -7.51 -3.30 7.20
C GLY A 14 -8.83 -3.28 8.00
N ARG A 15 -9.19 -4.41 8.61
CA ARG A 15 -10.35 -4.48 9.52
C ARG A 15 -10.21 -3.53 10.70
N ASN A 16 -9.02 -3.48 11.29
CA ASN A 16 -8.73 -2.61 12.43
C ASN A 16 -8.78 -1.13 12.05
N ASP A 17 -8.23 -0.77 10.89
CA ASP A 17 -8.24 0.61 10.39
C ASP A 17 -9.68 1.08 10.11
N LEU A 18 -10.47 0.29 9.38
CA LEU A 18 -11.87 0.61 9.11
C LEU A 18 -12.72 0.61 10.39
N GLY A 19 -12.36 -0.21 11.38
CA GLY A 19 -13.07 -0.28 12.66
C GLY A 19 -13.09 1.04 13.43
N LYS A 20 -12.09 1.89 13.24
CA LYS A 20 -12.00 3.20 13.91
C LYS A 20 -13.15 4.14 13.53
N ILE A 21 -13.54 4.13 12.26
CA ILE A 21 -14.51 5.05 11.67
C ILE A 21 -15.85 4.38 11.31
N SER A 22 -15.94 3.06 11.40
CA SER A 22 -17.14 2.32 11.03
C SER A 22 -18.12 2.19 12.21
N ARG A 23 -19.41 2.11 11.89
CA ARG A 23 -20.45 1.75 12.87
C ARG A 23 -20.15 0.37 13.44
N PHE A 24 -20.37 0.20 14.74
CA PHE A 24 -20.09 -1.06 15.42
C PHE A 24 -20.81 -2.24 14.75
N GLY A 25 -20.10 -3.37 14.60
CA GLY A 25 -20.64 -4.60 14.00
C GLY A 25 -20.82 -4.56 12.47
N THR A 26 -20.37 -3.49 11.77
CA THR A 26 -20.54 -3.38 10.31
C THR A 26 -19.29 -3.72 9.51
N VAL A 27 -18.14 -3.85 10.16
CA VAL A 27 -16.91 -4.26 9.47
C VAL A 27 -16.99 -5.72 9.09
N LYS A 28 -16.82 -6.01 7.79
CA LYS A 28 -16.93 -7.35 7.22
C LYS A 28 -15.81 -7.62 6.24
N VAL A 29 -15.38 -8.86 6.16
CA VAL A 29 -14.56 -9.35 5.05
C VAL A 29 -15.52 -9.87 3.98
N GLU A 30 -15.69 -9.11 2.91
CA GLU A 30 -16.60 -9.45 1.81
C GLU A 30 -16.01 -10.54 0.91
N LYS A 31 -14.69 -10.50 0.72
CA LYS A 31 -13.95 -11.42 -0.12
C LYS A 31 -12.64 -11.75 0.57
N LEU A 32 -12.32 -13.02 0.69
CA LEU A 32 -11.09 -13.49 1.34
C LEU A 32 -10.31 -14.42 0.42
N HIS A 33 -9.00 -14.19 0.31
CA HIS A 33 -8.05 -15.04 -0.42
C HIS A 33 -8.44 -15.32 -1.88
N SER A 34 -9.04 -14.37 -2.58
CA SER A 34 -9.30 -14.55 -4.01
C SER A 34 -8.02 -14.38 -4.82
N VAL A 35 -7.77 -15.30 -5.74
CA VAL A 35 -6.69 -15.14 -6.70
C VAL A 35 -7.15 -14.20 -7.81
N GLU A 36 -6.52 -13.04 -7.88
CA GLU A 36 -6.79 -12.03 -8.90
C GLU A 36 -5.68 -12.06 -9.95
N ARG A 37 -6.08 -12.19 -11.22
CA ARG A 37 -5.16 -12.26 -12.36
C ARG A 37 -5.19 -10.95 -13.11
N PHE A 38 -4.03 -10.29 -13.16
CA PHE A 38 -3.79 -9.10 -13.95
C PHE A 38 -2.95 -9.45 -15.18
N SER A 39 -2.71 -8.50 -16.07
CA SER A 39 -1.99 -8.73 -17.32
C SER A 39 -0.58 -9.32 -17.14
N HIS A 40 0.11 -8.99 -16.05
CA HIS A 40 1.50 -9.38 -15.83
C HIS A 40 1.77 -10.02 -14.46
N VAL A 41 0.79 -10.03 -13.56
CA VAL A 41 0.96 -10.53 -12.19
C VAL A 41 -0.31 -11.21 -11.69
N MET A 42 -0.16 -12.09 -10.72
CA MET A 42 -1.25 -12.65 -9.92
C MET A 42 -1.06 -12.23 -8.47
N HIS A 43 -2.14 -11.86 -7.82
CA HIS A 43 -2.13 -11.52 -6.40
C HIS A 43 -3.27 -12.22 -5.67
N ILE A 44 -3.05 -12.48 -4.39
CA ILE A 44 -4.12 -12.85 -3.48
C ILE A 44 -4.79 -11.55 -3.05
N GLY A 45 -6.08 -11.41 -3.33
CA GLY A 45 -6.90 -10.26 -2.99
C GLY A 45 -7.90 -10.58 -1.89
N SER A 46 -8.17 -9.61 -1.04
CA SER A 46 -9.27 -9.62 -0.07
C SER A 46 -9.92 -8.25 -0.01
N SER A 47 -11.21 -8.21 0.28
CA SER A 47 -11.94 -6.95 0.42
C SER A 47 -12.56 -6.86 1.81
N VAL A 48 -12.36 -5.74 2.46
CA VAL A 48 -12.97 -5.41 3.75
C VAL A 48 -13.86 -4.21 3.56
N SER A 49 -15.07 -4.28 4.09
CA SER A 49 -16.04 -3.18 4.06
C SER A 49 -16.47 -2.76 5.45
N GLY A 50 -17.02 -1.57 5.58
CA GLY A 50 -17.63 -1.07 6.81
C GLY A 50 -18.54 0.11 6.50
N LYS A 51 -19.60 0.29 7.28
CA LYS A 51 -20.47 1.47 7.19
C LYS A 51 -19.85 2.59 8.02
N ILE A 52 -19.44 3.67 7.36
CA ILE A 52 -18.89 4.85 8.03
C ILE A 52 -19.92 5.45 9.01
N LYS A 53 -19.48 5.96 10.13
CA LYS A 53 -20.32 6.72 11.06
C LYS A 53 -20.66 8.08 10.49
N GLU A 54 -21.78 8.67 10.94
CA GLU A 54 -22.32 9.92 10.40
C GLU A 54 -21.43 11.14 10.63
N GLU A 55 -20.62 11.09 11.68
CA GLU A 55 -19.68 12.16 12.03
C GLU A 55 -18.40 12.18 11.19
N TYR A 56 -18.16 11.20 10.31
CA TYR A 56 -16.96 11.06 9.50
C TYR A 56 -17.24 11.20 8.01
N ASP A 57 -16.26 11.70 7.27
CA ASP A 57 -16.30 11.86 5.83
C ASP A 57 -15.17 11.09 5.11
N ALA A 58 -14.98 11.37 3.81
CA ALA A 58 -13.95 10.74 2.99
C ALA A 58 -12.52 11.08 3.45
N LEU A 59 -12.29 12.27 4.00
CA LEU A 59 -10.97 12.67 4.50
C LEU A 59 -10.65 11.92 5.80
N ASP A 60 -11.61 11.78 6.70
CA ASP A 60 -11.47 10.95 7.90
C ASP A 60 -11.18 9.50 7.55
N ALA A 61 -11.80 9.00 6.46
CA ALA A 61 -11.54 7.64 5.98
C ALA A 61 -10.09 7.46 5.50
N ILE A 62 -9.55 8.41 4.75
CA ILE A 62 -8.12 8.39 4.36
C ILE A 62 -7.22 8.46 5.60
N GLU A 63 -7.49 9.34 6.53
CA GLU A 63 -6.71 9.49 7.76
C GLU A 63 -6.69 8.20 8.59
N ALA A 64 -7.83 7.52 8.70
CA ALA A 64 -7.96 6.28 9.46
C ALA A 64 -7.14 5.11 8.87
N VAL A 65 -7.03 5.03 7.54
CA VAL A 65 -6.33 3.92 6.87
C VAL A 65 -4.85 4.18 6.61
N LEU A 66 -4.43 5.45 6.53
CA LEU A 66 -3.03 5.78 6.31
C LEU A 66 -2.21 5.81 7.63
N PRO A 67 -0.92 5.45 7.56
CA PRO A 67 -0.25 4.80 6.45
C PRO A 67 -0.82 3.40 6.20
N ALA A 68 -0.95 3.03 4.92
CA ALA A 68 -1.54 1.75 4.52
C ALA A 68 -0.80 0.56 5.14
N GLY A 69 -1.53 -0.48 5.52
CA GLY A 69 -0.97 -1.69 6.14
C GLY A 69 0.15 -2.31 5.32
N THR A 70 -0.03 -2.40 4.01
CA THR A 70 0.96 -2.91 3.04
C THR A 70 2.32 -2.21 3.11
N LEU A 71 2.36 -0.95 3.52
CA LEU A 71 3.59 -0.15 3.62
C LEU A 71 3.98 0.22 5.04
N SER A 72 3.33 -0.38 6.02
CA SER A 72 3.66 -0.22 7.45
C SER A 72 3.89 -1.58 8.10
N GLY A 73 2.95 -2.10 8.84
CA GLY A 73 3.02 -3.40 9.49
C GLY A 73 2.12 -3.48 10.72
N ALA A 74 2.16 -4.61 11.41
CA ALA A 74 1.38 -4.85 12.62
C ALA A 74 2.31 -5.14 13.83
N PRO A 75 2.11 -4.48 14.97
CA PRO A 75 1.21 -3.34 15.24
C PRO A 75 1.65 -2.06 14.50
N LYS A 76 0.71 -1.36 13.87
CA LYS A 76 0.99 -0.25 12.94
C LYS A 76 1.91 0.84 13.53
N ILE A 77 1.63 1.32 14.74
CA ILE A 77 2.41 2.39 15.37
C ILE A 77 3.87 1.96 15.56
N ARG A 78 4.10 0.74 16.08
CA ARG A 78 5.47 0.24 16.29
C ARG A 78 6.20 0.01 14.97
N ALA A 79 5.53 -0.53 13.97
CA ALA A 79 6.08 -0.69 12.63
C ALA A 79 6.52 0.66 12.03
N CYS A 80 5.68 1.70 12.14
CA CYS A 80 6.04 3.04 11.67
C CYS A 80 7.23 3.64 12.42
N GLN A 81 7.34 3.41 13.73
CA GLN A 81 8.51 3.83 14.52
C GLN A 81 9.78 3.16 14.01
N LEU A 82 9.76 1.84 13.84
CA LEU A 82 10.90 1.07 13.33
C LEU A 82 11.30 1.52 11.92
N ILE A 83 10.34 1.76 11.05
CA ILE A 83 10.58 2.30 9.71
C ILE A 83 11.28 3.66 9.79
N GLY A 84 10.82 4.53 10.68
CA GLY A 84 11.43 5.85 10.90
C GLY A 84 12.84 5.78 11.48
N GLU A 85 13.13 4.78 12.30
CA GLU A 85 14.45 4.53 12.89
C GLU A 85 15.43 3.93 11.88
N LEU A 86 14.97 3.02 11.01
CA LEU A 86 15.83 2.22 10.12
C LEU A 86 16.02 2.84 8.73
N GLU A 87 15.02 3.57 8.22
CA GLU A 87 15.13 4.23 6.92
C GLU A 87 15.86 5.57 7.05
N ASN A 88 17.01 5.69 6.35
CA ASN A 88 17.86 6.88 6.42
C ASN A 88 17.33 8.09 5.60
N ASN A 89 16.14 8.00 5.01
CA ASN A 89 15.55 9.04 4.18
C ASN A 89 14.02 9.07 4.28
N LYS A 90 13.43 10.20 3.95
CA LYS A 90 11.98 10.36 3.92
C LYS A 90 11.37 9.63 2.73
N ARG A 91 10.23 8.97 2.92
CA ARG A 91 9.48 8.27 1.87
C ARG A 91 8.88 9.23 0.83
N GLY A 92 8.64 10.48 1.20
CA GLY A 92 7.98 11.45 0.32
C GLY A 92 6.56 11.03 0.00
N ILE A 93 6.23 10.97 -1.30
CA ILE A 93 4.92 10.54 -1.79
C ILE A 93 4.74 9.01 -1.75
N TYR A 94 5.82 8.23 -1.63
CA TYR A 94 5.77 6.78 -1.58
C TYR A 94 5.04 6.30 -0.33
N GLY A 95 4.01 5.48 -0.53
CA GLY A 95 3.19 4.96 0.56
C GLY A 95 2.06 5.88 1.02
N GLY A 96 1.89 7.04 0.39
CA GLY A 96 0.70 7.86 0.54
C GLY A 96 -0.48 7.35 -0.27
N ALA A 97 -1.48 8.18 -0.50
CA ALA A 97 -2.63 7.89 -1.34
C ALA A 97 -2.62 8.75 -2.60
N VAL A 98 -3.05 8.14 -3.71
CA VAL A 98 -3.34 8.83 -4.97
C VAL A 98 -4.76 8.49 -5.39
N GLY A 99 -5.55 9.49 -5.74
CA GLY A 99 -6.93 9.26 -6.11
C GLY A 99 -7.71 10.55 -6.26
N TYR A 100 -9.02 10.46 -6.13
CA TYR A 100 -9.91 11.60 -6.22
C TYR A 100 -11.03 11.52 -5.17
N ILE A 101 -11.57 12.68 -4.84
CA ILE A 101 -12.80 12.85 -4.08
C ILE A 101 -13.71 13.72 -4.93
N ASP A 102 -14.93 13.26 -5.20
CA ASP A 102 -15.91 14.02 -5.96
C ASP A 102 -16.72 14.97 -5.04
N PHE A 103 -17.52 15.83 -5.68
CA PHE A 103 -18.35 16.81 -4.96
C PHE A 103 -19.53 16.19 -4.20
N ALA A 104 -19.84 14.92 -4.45
CA ALA A 104 -20.86 14.15 -3.71
C ALA A 104 -20.27 13.43 -2.49
N GLY A 105 -18.94 13.54 -2.27
CA GLY A 105 -18.22 12.89 -1.17
C GLY A 105 -17.81 11.45 -1.47
N ASN A 106 -17.95 10.97 -2.71
CA ASN A 106 -17.40 9.69 -3.11
C ASN A 106 -15.89 9.82 -3.29
N MET A 107 -15.16 8.76 -2.96
CA MET A 107 -13.71 8.71 -3.02
C MET A 107 -13.24 7.40 -3.63
N ASP A 108 -12.23 7.48 -4.47
CA ASP A 108 -11.48 6.31 -4.91
C ASP A 108 -9.98 6.62 -4.84
N THR A 109 -9.22 5.79 -4.14
CA THR A 109 -7.79 5.99 -3.90
C THR A 109 -7.04 4.68 -3.97
N CYS A 110 -5.78 4.77 -4.37
CA CYS A 110 -4.83 3.67 -4.26
C CYS A 110 -3.58 4.10 -3.49
N ILE A 111 -2.79 3.12 -3.07
CA ILE A 111 -1.50 3.38 -2.42
C ILE A 111 -0.51 3.89 -3.48
N ALA A 112 0.25 4.94 -3.17
CA ALA A 112 1.29 5.49 -4.03
C ALA A 112 2.52 4.57 -4.06
N ILE A 113 2.44 3.51 -4.87
CA ILE A 113 3.50 2.52 -5.14
C ILE A 113 3.64 2.29 -6.64
N ARG A 114 4.68 1.59 -7.06
CA ARG A 114 4.93 1.26 -8.49
C ARG A 114 4.95 2.50 -9.38
N MET A 115 5.52 3.57 -8.88
CA MET A 115 5.53 4.87 -9.52
C MET A 115 6.93 5.48 -9.55
N ALA A 116 7.12 6.42 -10.46
CA ALA A 116 8.24 7.34 -10.47
C ALA A 116 7.72 8.76 -10.32
N TYR A 117 8.54 9.64 -9.75
CA TYR A 117 8.27 11.08 -9.79
C TYR A 117 9.53 11.86 -10.12
N LYS A 118 9.37 12.96 -10.84
CA LYS A 118 10.47 13.85 -11.24
C LYS A 118 10.44 15.12 -10.38
N LYS A 119 11.58 15.46 -9.81
CA LYS A 119 11.77 16.70 -9.04
C LYS A 119 13.19 17.23 -9.23
N ASN A 120 13.30 18.51 -9.56
CA ASN A 120 14.60 19.19 -9.72
C ASN A 120 15.53 18.45 -10.71
N GLY A 121 15.00 18.00 -11.85
CA GLY A 121 15.75 17.29 -12.89
C GLY A 121 16.13 15.84 -12.53
N LYS A 122 15.76 15.34 -11.36
CA LYS A 122 16.03 13.96 -10.93
C LYS A 122 14.75 13.14 -10.90
N VAL A 123 14.84 11.89 -11.33
CA VAL A 123 13.75 10.90 -11.24
C VAL A 123 14.00 10.02 -10.03
N PHE A 124 12.92 9.78 -9.27
CA PHE A 124 12.94 8.98 -8.06
C PHE A 124 12.02 7.78 -8.23
N VAL A 125 12.55 6.60 -8.00
CA VAL A 125 11.81 5.34 -7.93
C VAL A 125 12.06 4.74 -6.54
N ARG A 126 11.00 4.29 -5.87
CA ARG A 126 11.09 3.63 -4.57
C ARG A 126 10.30 2.33 -4.59
N SER A 127 10.87 1.31 -3.99
CA SER A 127 10.23 0.02 -3.78
C SER A 127 10.54 -0.51 -2.38
N GLY A 128 9.83 -1.55 -1.95
CA GLY A 128 10.03 -2.20 -0.66
C GLY A 128 9.45 -3.60 -0.66
N ALA A 129 9.83 -4.38 0.33
CA ALA A 129 9.33 -5.71 0.60
C ALA A 129 8.73 -5.80 2.00
N GLY A 130 7.82 -6.74 2.22
CA GLY A 130 7.30 -7.06 3.55
C GLY A 130 8.31 -7.90 4.32
N ILE A 131 8.65 -7.49 5.53
CA ILE A 131 9.60 -8.19 6.38
C ILE A 131 8.84 -8.94 7.48
N VAL A 132 9.06 -10.23 7.55
CA VAL A 132 8.51 -11.13 8.57
C VAL A 132 9.64 -11.95 9.20
N ALA A 133 9.34 -12.71 10.24
CA ALA A 133 10.35 -13.48 10.97
C ALA A 133 11.15 -14.47 10.08
N ASP A 134 10.49 -15.02 9.06
CA ASP A 134 11.10 -15.98 8.13
C ASP A 134 11.76 -15.32 6.90
N SER A 135 11.82 -13.99 6.86
CA SER A 135 12.45 -13.25 5.76
C SER A 135 13.94 -13.49 5.71
N VAL A 136 14.46 -13.72 4.50
CA VAL A 136 15.88 -13.83 4.21
C VAL A 136 16.32 -12.50 3.56
N PRO A 137 17.23 -11.72 4.18
CA PRO A 137 17.56 -10.35 3.76
C PRO A 137 17.90 -10.22 2.27
N GLU A 138 18.68 -11.14 1.73
CA GLU A 138 19.12 -11.14 0.34
C GLU A 138 17.93 -11.30 -0.61
N ARG A 139 16.99 -12.19 -0.27
CA ARG A 139 15.77 -12.42 -1.08
C ARG A 139 14.83 -11.22 -1.04
N GLU A 140 14.66 -10.59 0.13
CA GLU A 140 13.83 -9.39 0.27
C GLU A 140 14.43 -8.20 -0.50
N TYR A 141 15.75 -8.10 -0.53
CA TYR A 141 16.43 -7.11 -1.36
C TYR A 141 16.23 -7.35 -2.85
N GLU A 142 16.38 -8.59 -3.31
CA GLU A 142 16.06 -8.97 -4.71
C GLU A 142 14.60 -8.69 -5.07
N GLU A 143 13.69 -8.94 -4.15
CA GLU A 143 12.26 -8.60 -4.33
C GLU A 143 12.07 -7.09 -4.52
N CYS A 144 12.73 -6.26 -3.72
CA CYS A 144 12.70 -4.80 -3.89
C CYS A 144 13.18 -4.39 -5.29
N LEU A 145 14.30 -4.95 -5.76
CA LEU A 145 14.81 -4.68 -7.11
C LEU A 145 13.83 -5.13 -8.20
N ASN A 146 13.26 -6.32 -8.07
CA ASN A 146 12.28 -6.85 -9.02
C ASN A 146 11.01 -5.99 -9.08
N LYS A 147 10.55 -5.50 -7.93
CA LYS A 147 9.41 -4.58 -7.86
C LYS A 147 9.69 -3.22 -8.53
N ALA A 148 10.92 -2.76 -8.57
CA ALA A 148 11.32 -1.52 -9.25
C ALA A 148 11.48 -1.68 -10.77
N LYS A 149 11.83 -2.86 -11.26
CA LYS A 149 12.20 -3.14 -12.67
C LYS A 149 11.17 -2.65 -13.68
N ALA A 150 9.88 -2.88 -13.44
CA ALA A 150 8.83 -2.46 -14.38
C ALA A 150 8.78 -0.93 -14.55
N THR A 151 8.91 -0.19 -13.45
CA THR A 151 8.94 1.28 -13.48
C THR A 151 10.22 1.80 -14.15
N LEU A 152 11.37 1.19 -13.84
CA LEU A 152 12.66 1.56 -14.47
C LEU A 152 12.63 1.29 -15.96
N LYS A 153 12.10 0.14 -16.40
CA LYS A 153 11.98 -0.18 -17.82
C LYS A 153 11.04 0.78 -18.56
N ALA A 154 9.95 1.21 -17.92
CA ALA A 154 9.06 2.22 -18.51
C ALA A 154 9.76 3.56 -18.68
N LEU A 155 10.65 3.95 -17.77
CA LEU A 155 11.46 5.17 -17.89
C LEU A 155 12.48 5.08 -19.03
N GLU A 156 13.17 3.94 -19.17
CA GLU A 156 14.10 3.69 -20.29
C GLU A 156 13.37 3.82 -21.65
N LEU A 157 12.20 3.18 -21.78
CA LEU A 157 11.40 3.28 -23.00
C LEU A 157 10.87 4.70 -23.28
N ALA A 158 10.63 5.49 -22.24
CA ALA A 158 10.20 6.88 -22.42
C ALA A 158 11.31 7.78 -22.98
N GLU A 159 12.58 7.52 -22.67
CA GLU A 159 13.72 8.23 -23.25
C GLU A 159 13.85 7.92 -24.75
N GLU A 160 13.53 6.70 -25.19
CA GLU A 160 13.58 6.31 -26.62
C GLU A 160 12.48 7.00 -27.47
N VAL A 161 11.43 7.54 -26.84
CA VAL A 161 10.30 8.18 -27.55
C VAL A 161 10.53 9.69 -27.77
N GLU A 162 11.43 10.32 -27.02
CA GLU A 162 11.74 11.75 -27.13
C GLU A 162 12.79 12.06 -28.21
N GLU A 163 13.40 11.06 -28.89
CA GLU A 163 14.28 11.20 -30.05
C GLU A 163 13.48 10.99 -31.37
#